data_abf8dd8ea8797db44fd624c2571c83ba
#
_entry.id   abf8dd8ea8797db44fd624c2571c83ba
#
_cell.length_a   1.000
_cell.length_b   1.000
_cell.length_c   1.000
_cell.angle_alpha   90.00
_cell.angle_beta   90.00
_cell.angle_gamma   90.00
#
_symmetry.space_group_name_H-M   'P 1'
#
loop_
_entity.id
_entity.type
_entity.pdbx_description
1 polymer ?
#
loop_
_entity_poly.entity_id
_entity_poly.type
_entity_poly.pdbx_seq_one_letter_code
_entity_poly.pdbx_strand_id
1 'polypeptide(L)'
;MKTIKPIKLHSYKTDTNENLTSAEMGKLWATYMGNSMGKCILSYYLQHVEDSDIKTLLENALKLSEEFMKITEGIFQKENFPIPKGFSEEDVNPGAPRLFQDEFYVHYLKYASKAGMSIYNVGIPLVYRKDINEFFRYCMDCTMDLMSQIKEILMNKGLIIKPPLIPIPEKVEFVHQDFLNGFFGHIRPLHALEIAHFYDNIENNVTSKALIMAFAQVAKDEKIRKLFEKGRDLTTTSIQNYMQKLHDENLPTPSFLDDLVTTSTFSPFSDKLMLFHKMDMFSMKIRAFGNSLAVNGRHDVGLVYTKSFTKIASFVESAAKIYIEKGWMEQPPHAPEREKLASN
;
A
#
# COMPACT_ATOMS: atom_id res chain seq x y z
N MET A 1 18.04 18.48 -15.13
CA MET A 1 17.76 19.86 -15.61
C MET A 1 16.39 20.27 -15.10
N LYS A 2 16.27 21.36 -14.31
CA LYS A 2 14.94 21.86 -13.91
C LYS A 2 14.33 22.63 -15.09
N THR A 3 13.32 22.05 -15.71
CA THR A 3 12.63 22.66 -16.87
C THR A 3 11.72 23.81 -16.45
N ILE A 4 11.29 23.83 -15.18
CA ILE A 4 10.34 24.82 -14.65
C ILE A 4 11.10 26.00 -14.04
N LYS A 5 10.79 27.22 -14.52
CA LYS A 5 11.34 28.45 -13.96
C LYS A 5 10.61 28.82 -12.66
N PRO A 6 11.33 29.26 -11.60
CA PRO A 6 10.68 29.73 -10.39
C PRO A 6 9.86 31.01 -10.67
N ILE A 7 8.66 31.06 -10.08
CA ILE A 7 7.81 32.26 -10.13
C ILE A 7 8.18 33.14 -8.95
N LYS A 8 8.44 34.43 -9.18
CA LYS A 8 8.57 35.44 -8.14
C LYS A 8 7.21 36.10 -7.93
N LEU A 9 6.60 35.87 -6.76
CA LEU A 9 5.34 36.50 -6.38
C LEU A 9 5.64 37.86 -5.71
N HIS A 10 4.84 38.87 -6.04
CA HIS A 10 5.02 40.23 -5.50
C HIS A 10 4.11 40.53 -4.28
N SER A 11 3.12 39.69 -4.03
CA SER A 11 2.23 39.80 -2.87
C SER A 11 1.67 38.44 -2.47
N TYR A 12 1.45 38.26 -1.17
CA TYR A 12 0.78 37.09 -0.60
C TYR A 12 -0.51 37.57 0.06
N LYS A 13 -1.65 36.94 -0.26
CA LYS A 13 -2.94 37.18 0.39
C LYS A 13 -3.23 36.23 1.53
N THR A 14 -2.49 35.11 1.57
CA THR A 14 -2.68 34.04 2.55
C THR A 14 -1.41 33.91 3.38
N ASP A 15 -1.53 33.85 4.70
CA ASP A 15 -0.39 33.67 5.60
C ASP A 15 0.14 32.23 5.46
N THR A 16 1.46 32.10 5.36
CA THR A 16 2.13 30.80 5.34
C THR A 16 2.17 30.12 6.72
N ASN A 17 1.74 30.81 7.79
CA ASN A 17 1.66 30.31 9.17
C ASN A 17 0.22 29.97 9.59
N GLU A 18 -0.69 29.75 8.66
CA GLU A 18 -2.05 29.32 8.98
C GLU A 18 -2.08 27.97 9.71
N ASN A 19 -3.16 27.76 10.48
CA ASN A 19 -3.43 26.47 11.13
C ASN A 19 -3.50 25.34 10.10
N LEU A 20 -3.20 24.10 10.53
CA LEU A 20 -3.33 22.93 9.67
C LEU A 20 -4.75 22.79 9.13
N THR A 21 -4.88 22.59 7.83
CA THR A 21 -6.15 22.23 7.18
C THR A 21 -6.53 20.78 7.49
N SER A 22 -7.78 20.40 7.23
CA SER A 22 -8.23 19.01 7.37
C SER A 22 -7.41 18.03 6.51
N ALA A 23 -6.98 18.45 5.32
CA ALA A 23 -6.12 17.65 4.45
C ALA A 23 -4.73 17.44 5.07
N GLU A 24 -4.12 18.47 5.60
CA GLU A 24 -2.81 18.41 6.25
C GLU A 24 -2.87 17.56 7.52
N MET A 25 -3.85 17.80 8.41
CA MET A 25 -4.04 16.97 9.60
C MET A 25 -4.24 15.49 9.26
N GLY A 26 -5.16 15.20 8.34
CA GLY A 26 -5.48 13.80 7.97
C GLY A 26 -4.32 13.08 7.29
N LYS A 27 -3.56 13.78 6.43
CA LYS A 27 -2.40 13.18 5.76
C LYS A 27 -1.22 12.97 6.70
N LEU A 28 -0.91 13.91 7.59
CA LEU A 28 0.11 13.77 8.62
C LEU A 28 -0.25 12.62 9.57
N TRP A 29 -1.50 12.55 10.03
CA TRP A 29 -1.99 11.49 10.90
C TRP A 29 -1.82 10.09 10.23
N ALA A 30 -2.26 9.94 8.99
CA ALA A 30 -2.14 8.68 8.25
C ALA A 30 -0.66 8.30 8.00
N THR A 31 0.20 9.27 7.71
CA THR A 31 1.64 9.07 7.53
C THR A 31 2.29 8.59 8.82
N TYR A 32 1.94 9.19 9.97
CA TYR A 32 2.44 8.75 11.27
C TYR A 32 2.01 7.31 11.59
N MET A 33 0.72 6.99 11.44
CA MET A 33 0.18 5.66 11.70
C MET A 33 0.86 4.58 10.85
N GLY A 34 1.02 4.84 9.55
CA GLY A 34 1.68 3.90 8.63
C GLY A 34 3.17 3.69 8.95
N ASN A 35 3.90 4.75 9.29
CA ASN A 35 5.33 4.64 9.61
C ASN A 35 5.57 4.03 11.00
N SER A 36 4.72 4.27 12.00
CA SER A 36 4.82 3.61 13.31
C SER A 36 4.64 2.09 13.18
N MET A 37 3.67 1.64 12.36
CA MET A 37 3.52 0.23 12.00
C MET A 37 4.74 -0.30 11.23
N GLY A 38 5.19 0.46 10.23
CA GLY A 38 6.35 0.10 9.42
C GLY A 38 7.61 -0.09 10.26
N LYS A 39 7.89 0.80 11.20
CA LYS A 39 9.00 0.67 12.15
C LYS A 39 8.95 -0.65 12.91
N CYS A 40 7.80 -1.04 13.46
CA CYS A 40 7.63 -2.30 14.18
C CYS A 40 7.94 -3.52 13.29
N ILE A 41 7.43 -3.54 12.07
CA ILE A 41 7.62 -4.65 11.13
C ILE A 41 9.08 -4.75 10.67
N LEU A 42 9.68 -3.63 10.31
CA LEU A 42 11.05 -3.57 9.81
C LEU A 42 12.06 -3.93 10.91
N SER A 43 11.83 -3.51 12.15
CA SER A 43 12.65 -3.90 13.30
C SER A 43 12.64 -5.42 13.53
N TYR A 44 11.50 -6.09 13.35
CA TYR A 44 11.43 -7.54 13.41
C TYR A 44 12.12 -8.21 12.22
N TYR A 45 11.94 -7.73 10.99
CA TYR A 45 12.61 -8.30 9.80
C TYR A 45 14.14 -8.21 9.92
N LEU A 46 14.67 -7.11 10.45
CA LEU A 46 16.10 -6.90 10.66
C LEU A 46 16.72 -7.88 11.65
N GLN A 47 15.95 -8.48 12.56
CA GLN A 47 16.44 -9.52 13.49
C GLN A 47 16.67 -10.87 12.80
N HIS A 48 16.05 -11.09 11.64
CA HIS A 48 16.01 -12.39 10.99
C HIS A 48 16.63 -12.42 9.59
N VAL A 49 16.95 -11.26 9.01
CA VAL A 49 17.55 -11.17 7.67
C VAL A 49 18.99 -11.69 7.70
N GLU A 50 19.32 -12.53 6.73
CA GLU A 50 20.66 -13.15 6.55
C GLU A 50 21.40 -12.54 5.37
N ASP A 51 20.69 -12.16 4.30
CA ASP A 51 21.27 -11.55 3.09
C ASP A 51 21.70 -10.09 3.37
N SER A 52 22.97 -9.79 3.12
CA SER A 52 23.57 -8.49 3.42
C SER A 52 22.97 -7.32 2.62
N ASP A 53 22.56 -7.56 1.37
CA ASP A 53 22.01 -6.51 0.50
C ASP A 53 20.58 -6.20 0.95
N ILE A 54 19.80 -7.26 1.28
CA ILE A 54 18.44 -7.12 1.80
C ILE A 54 18.47 -6.47 3.19
N LYS A 55 19.46 -6.81 4.02
CA LYS A 55 19.65 -6.16 5.33
C LYS A 55 19.87 -4.65 5.16
N THR A 56 20.76 -4.24 4.28
CA THR A 56 21.03 -2.82 4.01
C THR A 56 19.75 -2.11 3.51
N LEU A 57 18.97 -2.77 2.64
CA LEU A 57 17.69 -2.24 2.17
C LEU A 57 16.68 -2.04 3.31
N LEU A 58 16.57 -3.01 4.22
CA LEU A 58 15.69 -2.94 5.41
C LEU A 58 16.15 -1.83 6.37
N GLU A 59 17.45 -1.67 6.58
CA GLU A 59 18.03 -0.58 7.40
C GLU A 59 17.67 0.80 6.82
N ASN A 60 17.78 0.97 5.49
CA ASN A 60 17.36 2.19 4.82
C ASN A 60 15.86 2.46 4.98
N ALA A 61 15.03 1.45 4.82
CA ALA A 61 13.58 1.58 4.99
C ALA A 61 13.18 1.91 6.44
N LEU A 62 13.83 1.29 7.43
CA LEU A 62 13.60 1.58 8.84
C LEU A 62 13.97 3.03 9.17
N LYS A 63 15.15 3.46 8.72
CA LYS A 63 15.61 4.84 8.92
C LYS A 63 14.63 5.86 8.35
N LEU A 64 14.09 5.62 7.15
CA LEU A 64 13.07 6.50 6.55
C LEU A 64 11.79 6.54 7.39
N SER A 65 11.31 5.38 7.87
CA SER A 65 10.12 5.33 8.72
C SER A 65 10.31 6.12 10.02
N GLU A 66 11.46 5.98 10.67
CA GLU A 66 11.81 6.71 11.89
C GLU A 66 11.93 8.22 11.64
N GLU A 67 12.55 8.62 10.53
CA GLU A 67 12.71 10.02 10.16
C GLU A 67 11.37 10.68 9.84
N PHE A 68 10.49 10.01 9.08
CA PHE A 68 9.17 10.53 8.76
C PHE A 68 8.29 10.66 10.02
N MET A 69 8.36 9.71 10.95
CA MET A 69 7.71 9.82 12.25
C MET A 69 8.22 11.04 13.02
N LYS A 70 9.54 11.18 13.17
CA LYS A 70 10.16 12.28 13.91
C LYS A 70 9.79 13.66 13.37
N ILE A 71 9.78 13.81 12.04
CA ILE A 71 9.37 15.08 11.41
C ILE A 71 7.88 15.34 11.68
N THR A 72 7.03 14.32 11.54
CA THR A 72 5.59 14.44 11.80
C THR A 72 5.30 14.78 13.26
N GLU A 73 6.01 14.15 14.21
CA GLU A 73 5.92 14.48 15.65
C GLU A 73 6.29 15.94 15.91
N GLY A 74 7.40 16.42 15.30
CA GLY A 74 7.79 17.81 15.42
C GLY A 74 6.75 18.81 14.89
N ILE A 75 6.06 18.45 13.80
CA ILE A 75 4.95 19.25 13.27
C ILE A 75 3.77 19.23 14.27
N PHE A 76 3.38 18.06 14.76
CA PHE A 76 2.28 17.95 15.73
C PHE A 76 2.55 18.70 17.02
N GLN A 77 3.76 18.62 17.58
CA GLN A 77 4.15 19.38 18.77
C GLN A 77 4.06 20.89 18.57
N LYS A 78 4.54 21.39 17.41
CA LYS A 78 4.46 22.81 17.06
C LYS A 78 3.01 23.31 16.96
N GLU A 79 2.11 22.48 16.50
CA GLU A 79 0.70 22.80 16.30
C GLU A 79 -0.18 22.50 17.54
N ASN A 80 0.40 22.06 18.65
CA ASN A 80 -0.33 21.53 19.82
C ASN A 80 -1.31 20.40 19.45
N PHE A 81 -1.02 19.63 18.41
CA PHE A 81 -1.82 18.52 17.96
C PHE A 81 -1.43 17.27 18.77
N PRO A 82 -2.38 16.50 19.32
CA PRO A 82 -2.08 15.28 20.04
C PRO A 82 -1.37 14.27 19.13
N ILE A 83 -0.18 13.82 19.52
CA ILE A 83 0.55 12.79 18.78
C ILE A 83 -0.24 11.49 18.85
N PRO A 84 -0.55 10.84 17.71
CA PRO A 84 -1.23 9.53 17.71
C PRO A 84 -0.42 8.50 18.49
N LYS A 85 -1.08 7.59 19.17
CA LYS A 85 -0.40 6.50 19.89
C LYS A 85 0.30 5.54 18.91
N GLY A 86 -0.37 5.23 17.81
CA GLY A 86 0.17 4.36 16.76
C GLY A 86 0.55 2.97 17.26
N PHE A 87 1.74 2.51 16.80
CA PHE A 87 2.32 1.21 17.14
C PHE A 87 3.69 1.41 17.80
N SER A 88 4.02 0.52 18.72
CA SER A 88 5.24 0.57 19.53
C SER A 88 5.86 -0.82 19.69
N GLU A 89 6.92 -0.91 20.51
CA GLU A 89 7.56 -2.16 20.86
C GLU A 89 6.61 -3.15 21.56
N GLU A 90 5.53 -2.66 22.20
CA GLU A 90 4.47 -3.50 22.78
C GLU A 90 3.73 -4.33 21.72
N ASP A 91 3.74 -3.90 20.47
CA ASP A 91 3.12 -4.59 19.34
C ASP A 91 4.05 -5.61 18.67
N VAL A 92 5.30 -5.77 19.15
CA VAL A 92 6.32 -6.67 18.60
C VAL A 92 6.78 -7.67 19.65
N ASN A 93 6.90 -8.94 19.25
CA ASN A 93 7.54 -9.98 20.06
C ASN A 93 8.93 -10.26 19.49
N PRO A 94 9.99 -9.69 20.06
CA PRO A 94 11.35 -9.87 19.55
C PRO A 94 11.87 -11.30 19.70
N GLY A 95 11.26 -12.12 20.57
CA GLY A 95 11.61 -13.54 20.74
C GLY A 95 10.90 -14.48 19.76
N ALA A 96 10.04 -13.98 18.89
CA ALA A 96 9.36 -14.83 17.92
C ALA A 96 10.34 -15.35 16.85
N PRO A 97 10.29 -16.66 16.50
CA PRO A 97 11.08 -17.22 15.41
C PRO A 97 10.77 -16.55 14.07
N ARG A 98 11.69 -16.67 13.14
CA ARG A 98 11.54 -16.16 11.76
C ARG A 98 10.24 -16.62 11.12
N LEU A 99 9.47 -15.68 10.58
CA LEU A 99 8.17 -15.93 9.93
C LEU A 99 8.25 -15.90 8.40
N PHE A 100 9.22 -15.20 7.81
CA PHE A 100 9.40 -15.07 6.37
C PHE A 100 10.85 -15.27 5.94
N GLN A 101 11.07 -15.73 4.71
CA GLN A 101 12.38 -15.76 4.08
C GLN A 101 12.80 -14.35 3.61
N ASP A 102 14.10 -14.15 3.36
CA ASP A 102 14.65 -12.82 3.02
C ASP A 102 14.03 -12.22 1.75
N GLU A 103 13.77 -13.05 0.75
CA GLU A 103 13.20 -12.62 -0.52
C GLU A 103 11.81 -11.96 -0.32
N PHE A 104 11.03 -12.46 0.65
CA PHE A 104 9.74 -11.87 0.99
C PHE A 104 9.88 -10.41 1.42
N TYR A 105 10.94 -10.06 2.16
CA TYR A 105 11.15 -8.69 2.65
C TYR A 105 11.28 -7.69 1.50
N VAL A 106 11.92 -8.08 0.39
CA VAL A 106 12.06 -7.21 -0.78
C VAL A 106 10.72 -6.97 -1.47
N HIS A 107 9.91 -8.02 -1.66
CA HIS A 107 8.56 -7.91 -2.21
C HIS A 107 7.63 -7.09 -1.29
N TYR A 108 7.75 -7.31 0.01
CA TYR A 108 7.03 -6.52 1.02
C TYR A 108 7.37 -5.04 0.93
N LEU A 109 8.65 -4.69 0.88
CA LEU A 109 9.10 -3.29 0.76
C LEU A 109 8.62 -2.65 -0.54
N LYS A 110 8.61 -3.39 -1.65
CA LYS A 110 8.05 -2.90 -2.92
C LYS A 110 6.58 -2.52 -2.75
N TYR A 111 5.80 -3.37 -2.10
CA TYR A 111 4.39 -3.11 -1.82
C TYR A 111 4.20 -1.91 -0.87
N ALA A 112 4.93 -1.86 0.24
CA ALA A 112 4.86 -0.80 1.23
C ALA A 112 5.26 0.57 0.63
N SER A 113 6.30 0.61 -0.19
CA SER A 113 6.70 1.83 -0.91
C SER A 113 5.63 2.33 -1.88
N LYS A 114 4.95 1.43 -2.62
CA LYS A 114 3.80 1.81 -3.46
C LYS A 114 2.67 2.43 -2.62
N ALA A 115 2.39 1.87 -1.43
CA ALA A 115 1.37 2.41 -0.53
C ALA A 115 1.73 3.82 -0.04
N GLY A 116 2.98 4.05 0.38
CA GLY A 116 3.50 5.36 0.78
C GLY A 116 3.38 6.38 -0.37
N MET A 117 3.94 6.06 -1.54
CA MET A 117 3.85 6.95 -2.72
C MET A 117 2.40 7.29 -3.09
N SER A 118 1.46 6.35 -2.94
CA SER A 118 0.04 6.60 -3.19
C SER A 118 -0.56 7.64 -2.24
N ILE A 119 -0.14 7.64 -0.95
CA ILE A 119 -0.58 8.63 0.04
C ILE A 119 0.00 10.00 -0.29
N TYR A 120 1.31 10.06 -0.60
CA TYR A 120 2.02 11.31 -0.87
C TYR A 120 1.56 11.94 -2.19
N ASN A 121 1.39 11.15 -3.26
CA ASN A 121 0.89 11.63 -4.55
C ASN A 121 -0.47 12.32 -4.44
N VAL A 122 -1.40 11.76 -3.68
CA VAL A 122 -2.72 12.39 -3.43
C VAL A 122 -2.61 13.54 -2.42
N GLY A 123 -1.65 13.49 -1.48
CA GLY A 123 -1.45 14.50 -0.46
C GLY A 123 -0.89 15.82 -1.02
N ILE A 124 0.18 15.75 -1.80
CA ILE A 124 0.93 16.92 -2.30
C ILE A 124 0.01 18.00 -2.92
N PRO A 125 -0.95 17.71 -3.79
CA PRO A 125 -1.82 18.74 -4.36
C PRO A 125 -2.90 19.27 -3.39
N LEU A 126 -3.08 18.67 -2.21
CA LEU A 126 -4.08 19.07 -1.20
C LEU A 126 -3.47 19.86 -0.03
N VAL A 127 -2.16 19.97 0.06
CA VAL A 127 -1.47 20.67 1.15
C VAL A 127 -0.92 21.99 0.65
N TYR A 128 -1.26 23.06 1.34
CA TYR A 128 -0.94 24.44 0.93
C TYR A 128 0.14 25.07 1.80
N ARG A 129 0.30 24.66 3.05
CA ARG A 129 1.41 25.12 3.89
C ARG A 129 2.73 24.66 3.31
N LYS A 130 3.67 25.59 3.23
CA LYS A 130 4.96 25.35 2.58
C LYS A 130 5.76 24.23 3.26
N ASP A 131 5.85 24.25 4.58
CA ASP A 131 6.57 23.25 5.38
C ASP A 131 5.99 21.83 5.20
N ILE A 132 4.63 21.71 5.18
CA ILE A 132 3.96 20.43 4.98
C ILE A 132 4.14 19.92 3.53
N ASN A 133 4.05 20.82 2.56
CA ASN A 133 4.30 20.46 1.15
C ASN A 133 5.73 19.99 0.92
N GLU A 134 6.71 20.69 1.50
CA GLU A 134 8.12 20.30 1.46
C GLU A 134 8.35 18.94 2.12
N PHE A 135 7.70 18.66 3.25
CA PHE A 135 7.75 17.35 3.91
C PHE A 135 7.20 16.23 3.03
N PHE A 136 6.01 16.37 2.45
CA PHE A 136 5.45 15.32 1.58
C PHE A 136 6.24 15.11 0.29
N ARG A 137 6.84 16.16 -0.26
CA ARG A 137 7.78 16.05 -1.38
C ARG A 137 9.02 15.27 -0.98
N TYR A 138 9.57 15.55 0.19
CA TYR A 138 10.70 14.80 0.74
C TYR A 138 10.34 13.32 0.94
N CYS A 139 9.18 13.01 1.52
CA CYS A 139 8.71 11.62 1.66
C CYS A 139 8.61 10.93 0.29
N MET A 140 8.09 11.61 -0.73
CA MET A 140 7.98 11.07 -2.09
C MET A 140 9.35 10.78 -2.68
N ASP A 141 10.27 11.74 -2.64
CA ASP A 141 11.61 11.63 -3.22
C ASP A 141 12.40 10.47 -2.56
N CYS A 142 12.43 10.40 -1.23
CA CYS A 142 13.10 9.31 -0.51
C CYS A 142 12.48 7.93 -0.81
N THR A 143 11.14 7.87 -0.93
CA THR A 143 10.47 6.60 -1.24
C THR A 143 10.73 6.16 -2.69
N MET A 144 10.89 7.09 -3.63
CA MET A 144 11.31 6.78 -5.00
C MET A 144 12.75 6.25 -5.06
N ASP A 145 13.67 6.82 -4.26
CA ASP A 145 15.04 6.32 -4.15
C ASP A 145 15.07 4.92 -3.55
N LEU A 146 14.32 4.67 -2.49
CA LEU A 146 14.16 3.32 -1.91
C LEU A 146 13.58 2.34 -2.94
N MET A 147 12.56 2.74 -3.72
CA MET A 147 11.99 1.92 -4.79
C MET A 147 13.02 1.58 -5.87
N SER A 148 13.97 2.46 -6.15
CA SER A 148 15.06 2.20 -7.10
C SER A 148 15.98 1.10 -6.57
N GLN A 149 16.39 1.15 -5.31
CA GLN A 149 17.18 0.10 -4.65
C GLN A 149 16.43 -1.24 -4.63
N ILE A 150 15.13 -1.24 -4.32
CA ILE A 150 14.28 -2.45 -4.36
C ILE A 150 14.31 -3.09 -5.75
N LYS A 151 14.15 -2.29 -6.81
CA LYS A 151 14.17 -2.80 -8.19
C LYS A 151 15.54 -3.39 -8.56
N GLU A 152 16.63 -2.76 -8.15
CA GLU A 152 17.98 -3.28 -8.37
C GLU A 152 18.18 -4.64 -7.71
N ILE A 153 17.77 -4.82 -6.46
CA ILE A 153 17.88 -6.10 -5.75
C ILE A 153 17.00 -7.16 -6.42
N LEU A 154 15.72 -6.84 -6.70
CA LEU A 154 14.81 -7.78 -7.39
C LEU A 154 15.35 -8.26 -8.72
N MET A 155 15.97 -7.34 -9.49
CA MET A 155 16.55 -7.67 -10.79
C MET A 155 17.85 -8.47 -10.66
N ASN A 156 18.77 -8.04 -9.81
CA ASN A 156 20.10 -8.68 -9.69
C ASN A 156 20.03 -10.06 -9.05
N LYS A 157 19.09 -10.28 -8.13
CA LYS A 157 18.88 -11.58 -7.47
C LYS A 157 17.89 -12.50 -8.22
N GLY A 158 17.33 -12.05 -9.37
CA GLY A 158 16.38 -12.84 -10.14
C GLY A 158 15.04 -13.09 -9.45
N LEU A 159 14.63 -12.21 -8.54
CA LEU A 159 13.43 -12.35 -7.69
C LEU A 159 12.16 -11.84 -8.37
N ILE A 160 12.23 -11.35 -9.60
CA ILE A 160 11.09 -10.77 -10.28
C ILE A 160 10.95 -11.27 -11.71
N ILE A 161 9.72 -11.64 -12.08
CA ILE A 161 9.29 -11.76 -13.48
C ILE A 161 8.80 -10.38 -13.90
N LYS A 162 9.45 -9.78 -14.90
CA LYS A 162 9.06 -8.45 -15.41
C LYS A 162 7.66 -8.47 -16.04
N PRO A 163 6.99 -7.29 -16.14
CA PRO A 163 5.80 -7.17 -16.97
C PRO A 163 6.02 -7.72 -18.40
N PRO A 164 5.02 -8.38 -19.00
CA PRO A 164 5.14 -8.99 -20.31
C PRO A 164 5.62 -8.02 -21.39
N LEU A 165 6.48 -8.51 -22.30
CA LEU A 165 6.82 -7.79 -23.52
C LEU A 165 5.72 -8.00 -24.56
N ILE A 166 5.35 -6.96 -25.24
CA ILE A 166 4.41 -6.99 -26.37
C ILE A 166 5.06 -6.36 -27.60
N PRO A 167 4.60 -6.69 -28.82
CA PRO A 167 5.13 -6.11 -30.06
C PRO A 167 4.98 -4.57 -30.09
N ILE A 168 5.98 -3.90 -30.68
CA ILE A 168 5.89 -2.46 -30.97
C ILE A 168 4.93 -2.29 -32.17
N PRO A 169 3.95 -1.36 -32.06
CA PRO A 169 3.04 -1.08 -33.19
C PRO A 169 3.81 -0.57 -34.42
N GLU A 170 3.52 -1.10 -35.59
CA GLU A 170 4.14 -0.65 -36.85
C GLU A 170 3.61 0.70 -37.33
N LYS A 171 2.36 1.02 -37.03
CA LYS A 171 1.68 2.26 -37.44
C LYS A 171 0.64 2.69 -36.42
N VAL A 172 0.17 3.91 -36.54
CA VAL A 172 -1.00 4.40 -35.78
C VAL A 172 -2.27 3.81 -36.39
N GLU A 173 -3.09 3.20 -35.54
CA GLU A 173 -4.41 2.67 -35.91
C GLU A 173 -5.49 3.23 -35.00
N PHE A 174 -6.74 3.27 -35.52
CA PHE A 174 -7.90 3.73 -34.77
C PHE A 174 -8.78 2.55 -34.40
N VAL A 175 -9.35 2.59 -33.19
CA VAL A 175 -10.22 1.53 -32.67
C VAL A 175 -11.60 1.58 -33.34
N HIS A 176 -12.26 0.42 -33.41
CA HIS A 176 -13.61 0.26 -33.90
C HIS A 176 -14.63 0.09 -32.76
N GLN A 177 -15.92 0.01 -33.08
CA GLN A 177 -17.02 -0.05 -32.11
C GLN A 177 -16.93 -1.28 -31.18
N ASP A 178 -16.33 -2.37 -31.63
CA ASP A 178 -16.12 -3.61 -30.87
C ASP A 178 -14.99 -3.56 -29.84
N PHE A 179 -14.25 -2.44 -29.78
CA PHE A 179 -13.12 -2.25 -28.86
C PHE A 179 -13.46 -2.54 -27.37
N LEU A 180 -14.68 -2.25 -26.97
CA LEU A 180 -15.15 -2.47 -25.59
C LEU A 180 -15.70 -3.88 -25.35
N ASN A 181 -15.88 -4.70 -26.39
CA ASN A 181 -16.41 -6.04 -26.25
C ASN A 181 -15.54 -6.90 -25.34
N GLY A 182 -16.19 -7.66 -24.44
CA GLY A 182 -15.50 -8.57 -23.52
C GLY A 182 -16.21 -9.90 -23.31
N PHE A 183 -17.44 -10.06 -23.87
CA PHE A 183 -18.27 -11.27 -23.63
C PHE A 183 -18.76 -11.92 -24.92
N PHE A 184 -19.05 -11.15 -25.97
CA PHE A 184 -19.66 -11.65 -27.19
C PHE A 184 -18.99 -11.05 -28.44
N GLY A 185 -19.03 -11.78 -29.54
CA GLY A 185 -18.47 -11.37 -30.81
C GLY A 185 -16.93 -11.42 -30.80
N HIS A 186 -16.30 -10.52 -31.58
CA HIS A 186 -14.85 -10.39 -31.60
C HIS A 186 -14.37 -9.72 -30.32
N ILE A 187 -13.51 -10.43 -29.56
CA ILE A 187 -12.84 -9.92 -28.36
C ILE A 187 -11.39 -9.65 -28.72
N ARG A 188 -10.99 -8.38 -28.67
CA ARG A 188 -9.62 -7.97 -28.96
C ARG A 188 -8.65 -8.45 -27.86
N PRO A 189 -7.35 -8.63 -28.17
CA PRO A 189 -6.32 -8.81 -27.17
C PRO A 189 -6.28 -7.68 -26.14
N LEU A 190 -5.70 -7.95 -24.96
CA LEU A 190 -5.46 -6.93 -23.95
C LEU A 190 -4.47 -5.88 -24.48
N HIS A 191 -4.72 -4.61 -24.25
CA HIS A 191 -3.76 -3.56 -24.57
C HIS A 191 -2.74 -3.36 -23.43
N ALA A 192 -1.66 -2.65 -23.71
CA ALA A 192 -0.50 -2.49 -22.80
C ALA A 192 -0.88 -2.05 -21.39
N LEU A 193 -1.82 -1.11 -21.22
CA LEU A 193 -2.24 -0.64 -19.88
C LEU A 193 -3.04 -1.69 -19.12
N GLU A 194 -3.93 -2.44 -19.80
CA GLU A 194 -4.66 -3.55 -19.18
C GLU A 194 -3.69 -4.64 -18.67
N ILE A 195 -2.70 -5.02 -19.50
CA ILE A 195 -1.64 -5.96 -19.14
C ILE A 195 -0.84 -5.46 -17.94
N ALA A 196 -0.39 -4.19 -17.97
CA ALA A 196 0.38 -3.59 -16.90
C ALA A 196 -0.39 -3.58 -15.56
N HIS A 197 -1.67 -3.25 -15.60
CA HIS A 197 -2.51 -3.24 -14.39
C HIS A 197 -2.85 -4.63 -13.88
N PHE A 198 -3.06 -5.63 -14.75
CA PHE A 198 -3.18 -7.02 -14.30
C PHE A 198 -1.90 -7.48 -13.63
N TYR A 199 -0.74 -7.25 -14.25
CA TYR A 199 0.55 -7.60 -13.68
C TYR A 199 0.75 -6.96 -12.30
N ASP A 200 0.54 -5.64 -12.17
CA ASP A 200 0.69 -4.90 -10.91
C ASP A 200 -0.26 -5.43 -9.82
N ASN A 201 -1.52 -5.69 -10.17
CA ASN A 201 -2.50 -6.24 -9.22
C ASN A 201 -2.17 -7.68 -8.81
N ILE A 202 -1.65 -8.53 -9.71
CA ILE A 202 -1.20 -9.88 -9.35
C ILE A 202 -0.03 -9.77 -8.38
N GLU A 203 1.00 -8.98 -8.69
CA GLU A 203 2.17 -8.79 -7.84
C GLU A 203 1.80 -8.31 -6.43
N ASN A 204 0.93 -7.31 -6.36
CA ASN A 204 0.41 -6.81 -5.08
C ASN A 204 -0.39 -7.88 -4.31
N ASN A 205 -1.16 -8.70 -5.02
CA ASN A 205 -1.98 -9.74 -4.41
C ASN A 205 -1.16 -10.94 -3.94
N VAL A 206 -0.12 -11.38 -4.65
CA VAL A 206 0.74 -12.49 -4.20
C VAL A 206 1.51 -12.12 -2.93
N THR A 207 2.06 -10.90 -2.85
CA THR A 207 2.68 -10.39 -1.63
C THR A 207 1.68 -10.33 -0.47
N SER A 208 0.49 -9.78 -0.72
CA SER A 208 -0.57 -9.69 0.29
C SER A 208 -1.11 -11.06 0.72
N LYS A 209 -1.14 -12.06 -0.17
CA LYS A 209 -1.56 -13.43 0.14
C LYS A 209 -0.55 -14.10 1.07
N ALA A 210 0.74 -14.04 0.77
CA ALA A 210 1.77 -14.60 1.63
C ALA A 210 1.72 -13.98 3.04
N LEU A 211 1.57 -12.65 3.12
CA LEU A 211 1.47 -11.96 4.41
C LEU A 211 0.22 -12.38 5.20
N ILE A 212 -0.97 -12.40 4.57
CA ILE A 212 -2.20 -12.75 5.30
C ILE A 212 -2.25 -14.24 5.67
N MET A 213 -1.61 -15.10 4.88
CA MET A 213 -1.45 -16.52 5.20
C MET A 213 -0.59 -16.68 6.46
N ALA A 214 0.54 -15.99 6.53
CA ALA A 214 1.40 -15.97 7.70
C ALA A 214 0.66 -15.39 8.94
N PHE A 215 -0.09 -14.30 8.79
CA PHE A 215 -0.86 -13.71 9.87
C PHE A 215 -1.98 -14.63 10.36
N ALA A 216 -2.67 -15.33 9.47
CA ALA A 216 -3.66 -16.35 9.85
C ALA A 216 -3.04 -17.49 10.67
N GLN A 217 -1.79 -17.88 10.32
CA GLN A 217 -1.05 -18.96 11.00
C GLN A 217 -0.68 -18.60 12.45
N VAL A 218 -0.44 -17.31 12.73
CA VAL A 218 0.08 -16.85 14.02
C VAL A 218 -0.90 -16.01 14.86
N ALA A 219 -2.05 -15.63 14.31
CA ALA A 219 -3.06 -14.82 15.02
C ALA A 219 -3.59 -15.54 16.26
N LYS A 220 -3.64 -14.84 17.40
CA LYS A 220 -4.10 -15.37 18.68
C LYS A 220 -5.63 -15.31 18.82
N ASP A 221 -6.25 -14.24 18.36
CA ASP A 221 -7.70 -14.06 18.39
C ASP A 221 -8.38 -14.88 17.27
N GLU A 222 -9.34 -15.73 17.64
CA GLU A 222 -10.00 -16.61 16.68
C GLU A 222 -10.84 -15.86 15.64
N LYS A 223 -11.47 -14.73 16.01
CA LYS A 223 -12.24 -13.91 15.05
C LYS A 223 -11.31 -13.30 14.00
N ILE A 224 -10.12 -12.83 14.42
CA ILE A 224 -9.11 -12.25 13.55
C ILE A 224 -8.53 -13.32 12.64
N ARG A 225 -8.18 -14.48 13.19
CA ARG A 225 -7.68 -15.62 12.39
C ARG A 225 -8.66 -16.01 11.30
N LYS A 226 -9.95 -16.23 11.63
CA LYS A 226 -11.00 -16.53 10.64
C LYS A 226 -11.17 -15.45 9.59
N LEU A 227 -11.04 -14.18 9.98
CA LEU A 227 -11.07 -13.07 9.02
C LEU A 227 -9.87 -13.10 8.08
N PHE A 228 -8.66 -13.40 8.58
CA PHE A 228 -7.48 -13.56 7.76
C PHE A 228 -7.60 -14.74 6.78
N GLU A 229 -8.11 -15.88 7.22
CA GLU A 229 -8.39 -17.02 6.34
C GLU A 229 -9.34 -16.64 5.20
N LYS A 230 -10.46 -15.97 5.52
CA LYS A 230 -11.36 -15.43 4.50
C LYS A 230 -10.65 -14.44 3.56
N GLY A 231 -9.83 -13.55 4.08
CA GLY A 231 -9.07 -12.59 3.27
C GLY A 231 -8.04 -13.26 2.36
N ARG A 232 -7.39 -14.33 2.82
CA ARG A 232 -6.51 -15.18 2.01
C ARG A 232 -7.27 -15.78 0.83
N ASP A 233 -8.45 -16.36 1.07
CA ASP A 233 -9.24 -17.02 0.04
C ASP A 233 -9.79 -16.02 -0.99
N LEU A 234 -10.22 -14.82 -0.55
CA LEU A 234 -10.59 -13.71 -1.43
C LEU A 234 -9.41 -13.25 -2.31
N THR A 235 -8.23 -13.14 -1.71
CA THR A 235 -7.01 -12.75 -2.44
C THR A 235 -6.59 -13.82 -3.43
N THR A 236 -6.66 -15.11 -3.07
CA THR A 236 -6.38 -16.25 -3.95
C THR A 236 -7.29 -16.23 -5.16
N THR A 237 -8.60 -16.07 -4.95
CA THR A 237 -9.58 -15.97 -6.05
C THR A 237 -9.26 -14.80 -6.99
N SER A 238 -8.88 -13.65 -6.45
CA SER A 238 -8.51 -12.49 -7.27
C SER A 238 -7.26 -12.76 -8.12
N ILE A 239 -6.22 -13.36 -7.52
CA ILE A 239 -5.00 -13.75 -8.23
C ILE A 239 -5.33 -14.68 -9.41
N GLN A 240 -6.10 -15.75 -9.15
CA GLN A 240 -6.48 -16.72 -10.18
C GLN A 240 -7.22 -16.06 -11.35
N ASN A 241 -8.19 -15.17 -11.05
CA ASN A 241 -8.93 -14.47 -12.08
C ASN A 241 -8.05 -13.54 -12.93
N TYR A 242 -7.07 -12.86 -12.31
CA TYR A 242 -6.17 -11.95 -13.01
C TYR A 242 -5.12 -12.72 -13.83
N MET A 243 -4.55 -13.79 -13.26
CA MET A 243 -3.63 -14.68 -13.96
C MET A 243 -4.30 -15.30 -15.19
N GLN A 244 -5.56 -15.76 -15.06
CA GLN A 244 -6.30 -16.32 -16.18
C GLN A 244 -6.39 -15.34 -17.36
N LYS A 245 -6.63 -14.04 -17.09
CA LYS A 245 -6.69 -13.02 -18.15
C LYS A 245 -5.37 -12.85 -18.90
N LEU A 246 -4.23 -12.97 -18.22
CA LEU A 246 -2.92 -12.93 -18.87
C LEU A 246 -2.61 -14.26 -19.60
N HIS A 247 -2.98 -15.40 -19.00
CA HIS A 247 -2.79 -16.72 -19.61
C HIS A 247 -3.64 -16.90 -20.87
N ASP A 248 -4.86 -16.35 -20.92
CA ASP A 248 -5.71 -16.35 -22.12
C ASP A 248 -5.01 -15.67 -23.31
N GLU A 249 -4.08 -14.74 -23.05
CA GLU A 249 -3.25 -14.05 -24.03
C GLU A 249 -1.82 -14.67 -24.18
N ASN A 250 -1.57 -15.83 -23.56
CA ASN A 250 -0.25 -16.48 -23.50
C ASN A 250 0.85 -15.59 -22.86
N LEU A 251 0.50 -14.74 -21.91
CA LEU A 251 1.42 -13.83 -21.23
C LEU A 251 1.89 -14.40 -19.88
N PRO A 252 3.16 -14.15 -19.47
CA PRO A 252 3.68 -14.57 -18.18
C PRO A 252 3.04 -13.78 -17.03
N THR A 253 3.02 -14.39 -15.84
CA THR A 253 2.51 -13.81 -14.60
C THR A 253 3.57 -13.79 -13.51
N PRO A 254 3.45 -12.91 -12.49
CA PRO A 254 4.27 -12.98 -11.28
C PRO A 254 4.15 -14.35 -10.60
N SER A 255 5.23 -14.79 -9.95
CA SER A 255 5.26 -16.02 -9.15
C SER A 255 4.50 -15.85 -7.83
N PHE A 256 3.99 -16.95 -7.27
CA PHE A 256 3.53 -16.99 -5.89
C PHE A 256 4.70 -16.83 -4.91
N LEU A 257 4.42 -16.37 -3.70
CA LEU A 257 5.38 -16.16 -2.62
C LEU A 257 5.01 -16.99 -1.37
N ASP A 258 4.17 -17.99 -1.53
CA ASP A 258 3.64 -18.79 -0.40
C ASP A 258 4.74 -19.62 0.28
N ASP A 259 5.70 -20.09 -0.48
CA ASP A 259 6.89 -20.85 -0.04
C ASP A 259 7.89 -20.00 0.76
N LEU A 260 7.76 -18.68 0.71
CA LEU A 260 8.57 -17.75 1.50
C LEU A 260 8.02 -17.56 2.94
N VAL A 261 6.89 -18.16 3.27
CA VAL A 261 6.33 -18.19 4.63
C VAL A 261 6.83 -19.44 5.36
N THR A 262 7.42 -19.26 6.54
CA THR A 262 7.90 -20.38 7.36
C THR A 262 6.75 -21.12 8.05
N THR A 263 7.04 -22.22 8.71
CA THR A 263 6.05 -22.99 9.49
C THR A 263 5.91 -22.52 10.95
N SER A 264 6.47 -21.35 11.30
CA SER A 264 6.36 -20.79 12.64
C SER A 264 4.92 -20.50 13.03
N THR A 265 4.51 -20.92 14.23
CA THR A 265 3.19 -20.62 14.80
C THR A 265 3.26 -19.56 15.91
N PHE A 266 4.44 -18.99 16.15
CA PHE A 266 4.65 -17.93 17.14
C PHE A 266 4.44 -16.55 16.50
N SER A 267 3.53 -15.77 17.08
CA SER A 267 3.24 -14.44 16.56
C SER A 267 4.38 -13.45 16.85
N PRO A 268 4.96 -12.83 15.81
CA PRO A 268 5.90 -11.74 15.98
C PRO A 268 5.24 -10.40 16.29
N PHE A 269 3.93 -10.26 16.02
CA PHE A 269 3.20 -9.01 16.16
C PHE A 269 1.92 -9.19 16.98
N SER A 270 1.43 -8.09 17.55
CA SER A 270 0.11 -8.06 18.17
C SER A 270 -0.99 -8.26 17.10
N ASP A 271 -2.13 -8.85 17.49
CA ASP A 271 -3.31 -8.93 16.62
C ASP A 271 -3.79 -7.56 16.16
N LYS A 272 -3.61 -6.51 17.01
CA LYS A 272 -3.87 -5.10 16.69
C LYS A 272 -3.05 -4.67 15.48
N LEU A 273 -1.73 -4.87 15.50
CA LEU A 273 -0.84 -4.48 14.41
C LEU A 273 -1.17 -5.25 13.13
N MET A 274 -1.33 -6.58 13.22
CA MET A 274 -1.60 -7.43 12.06
C MET A 274 -2.94 -7.05 11.38
N LEU A 275 -3.98 -6.78 12.16
CA LEU A 275 -5.29 -6.40 11.62
C LEU A 275 -5.26 -5.02 10.96
N PHE A 276 -4.62 -4.02 11.59
CA PHE A 276 -4.42 -2.70 10.99
C PHE A 276 -3.66 -2.79 9.68
N HIS A 277 -2.56 -3.54 9.67
CA HIS A 277 -1.75 -3.74 8.48
C HIS A 277 -2.58 -4.29 7.30
N LYS A 278 -3.45 -5.25 7.57
CA LYS A 278 -4.30 -5.82 6.50
C LYS A 278 -5.38 -4.86 6.03
N MET A 279 -5.94 -4.05 6.92
CA MET A 279 -6.86 -2.97 6.52
C MET A 279 -6.16 -1.96 5.60
N ASP A 280 -4.95 -1.52 5.96
CA ASP A 280 -4.18 -0.56 5.15
C ASP A 280 -3.80 -1.15 3.78
N MET A 281 -3.26 -2.36 3.73
CA MET A 281 -2.95 -3.05 2.48
C MET A 281 -4.18 -3.21 1.57
N PHE A 282 -5.33 -3.57 2.14
CA PHE A 282 -6.55 -3.76 1.35
C PHE A 282 -7.16 -2.42 0.91
N SER A 283 -7.01 -1.37 1.68
CA SER A 283 -7.35 0.01 1.26
C SER A 283 -6.50 0.44 0.07
N MET A 284 -5.21 0.10 0.04
CA MET A 284 -4.34 0.35 -1.11
C MET A 284 -4.80 -0.44 -2.35
N LYS A 285 -5.23 -1.71 -2.20
CA LYS A 285 -5.80 -2.49 -3.32
C LYS A 285 -7.04 -1.82 -3.91
N ILE A 286 -7.92 -1.25 -3.09
CA ILE A 286 -9.10 -0.50 -3.56
C ILE A 286 -8.69 0.65 -4.47
N ARG A 287 -7.65 1.40 -4.11
CA ARG A 287 -7.09 2.47 -4.95
C ARG A 287 -6.52 1.92 -6.26
N ALA A 288 -5.78 0.81 -6.21
CA ALA A 288 -5.23 0.16 -7.39
C ALA A 288 -6.31 -0.34 -8.36
N PHE A 289 -7.41 -0.89 -7.85
CA PHE A 289 -8.56 -1.28 -8.68
C PHE A 289 -9.25 -0.08 -9.34
N GLY A 290 -9.37 1.05 -8.63
CA GLY A 290 -9.87 2.30 -9.20
C GLY A 290 -9.01 2.77 -10.37
N ASN A 291 -7.69 2.78 -10.22
CA ASN A 291 -6.75 3.12 -11.29
C ASN A 291 -6.87 2.15 -12.48
N SER A 292 -7.01 0.85 -12.21
CA SER A 292 -7.16 -0.17 -13.26
C SER A 292 -8.46 0.00 -14.03
N LEU A 293 -9.57 0.31 -13.34
CA LEU A 293 -10.85 0.59 -13.98
C LEU A 293 -10.82 1.84 -14.87
N ALA A 294 -10.08 2.87 -14.47
CA ALA A 294 -10.00 4.14 -15.20
C ALA A 294 -9.32 4.01 -16.58
N VAL A 295 -8.46 3.02 -16.78
CA VAL A 295 -7.70 2.82 -18.03
C VAL A 295 -8.12 1.57 -18.81
N ASN A 296 -9.11 0.83 -18.29
CA ASN A 296 -9.61 -0.38 -18.90
C ASN A 296 -10.59 -0.08 -20.03
N GLY A 297 -10.46 -0.80 -21.15
CA GLY A 297 -11.36 -0.69 -22.28
C GLY A 297 -12.34 -1.86 -22.45
N ARG A 298 -12.06 -3.05 -21.88
CA ARG A 298 -12.90 -4.25 -22.07
C ARG A 298 -13.88 -4.44 -20.91
N HIS A 299 -15.13 -4.72 -21.22
CA HIS A 299 -16.20 -4.91 -20.23
C HIS A 299 -15.93 -6.10 -19.27
N ASP A 300 -15.38 -7.22 -19.76
CA ASP A 300 -15.04 -8.37 -18.94
C ASP A 300 -13.92 -8.07 -17.93
N VAL A 301 -12.94 -7.24 -18.31
CA VAL A 301 -11.86 -6.77 -17.43
C VAL A 301 -12.43 -5.84 -16.35
N GLY A 302 -13.31 -4.91 -16.72
CA GLY A 302 -14.00 -4.04 -15.76
C GLY A 302 -14.81 -4.83 -14.74
N LEU A 303 -15.52 -5.89 -15.17
CA LEU A 303 -16.28 -6.75 -14.27
C LEU A 303 -15.41 -7.48 -13.25
N VAL A 304 -14.22 -7.95 -13.66
CA VAL A 304 -13.28 -8.63 -12.76
C VAL A 304 -12.81 -7.69 -11.64
N TYR A 305 -12.45 -6.45 -11.97
CA TYR A 305 -12.03 -5.46 -10.97
C TYR A 305 -13.19 -5.03 -10.06
N THR A 306 -14.38 -4.81 -10.60
CA THR A 306 -15.56 -4.41 -9.82
C THR A 306 -15.93 -5.50 -8.79
N LYS A 307 -15.93 -6.77 -9.18
CA LYS A 307 -16.16 -7.90 -8.25
C LYS A 307 -15.10 -7.97 -7.15
N SER A 308 -13.83 -7.76 -7.50
CA SER A 308 -12.74 -7.75 -6.52
C SER A 308 -12.85 -6.57 -5.55
N PHE A 309 -13.17 -5.38 -6.05
CA PHE A 309 -13.40 -4.18 -5.25
C PHE A 309 -14.47 -4.42 -4.17
N THR A 310 -15.65 -4.90 -4.54
CA THR A 310 -16.76 -5.13 -3.61
C THR A 310 -16.38 -6.10 -2.49
N LYS A 311 -15.71 -7.20 -2.83
CA LYS A 311 -15.28 -8.20 -1.85
C LYS A 311 -14.25 -7.66 -0.87
N ILE A 312 -13.27 -6.91 -1.36
CA ILE A 312 -12.21 -6.31 -0.53
C ILE A 312 -12.78 -5.19 0.36
N ALA A 313 -13.68 -4.36 -0.15
CA ALA A 313 -14.37 -3.33 0.65
C ALA A 313 -15.12 -3.96 1.84
N SER A 314 -15.86 -5.06 1.61
CA SER A 314 -16.54 -5.80 2.69
C SER A 314 -15.57 -6.40 3.72
N PHE A 315 -14.39 -6.86 3.28
CA PHE A 315 -13.35 -7.32 4.21
C PHE A 315 -12.84 -6.18 5.09
N VAL A 316 -12.50 -5.02 4.49
CA VAL A 316 -12.02 -3.83 5.23
C VAL A 316 -13.05 -3.38 6.26
N GLU A 317 -14.33 -3.34 5.90
CA GLU A 317 -15.42 -3.02 6.83
C GLU A 317 -15.49 -4.02 7.99
N SER A 318 -15.39 -5.32 7.71
CA SER A 318 -15.40 -6.36 8.75
C SER A 318 -14.20 -6.24 9.70
N ALA A 319 -13.02 -5.94 9.15
CA ALA A 319 -11.81 -5.71 9.93
C ALA A 319 -11.93 -4.46 10.81
N ALA A 320 -12.46 -3.36 10.26
CA ALA A 320 -12.69 -2.13 11.01
C ALA A 320 -13.68 -2.33 12.18
N LYS A 321 -14.75 -3.11 11.98
CA LYS A 321 -15.69 -3.45 13.06
C LYS A 321 -14.99 -4.17 14.21
N ILE A 322 -14.16 -5.18 13.94
CA ILE A 322 -13.39 -5.89 14.97
C ILE A 322 -12.42 -4.92 15.65
N TYR A 323 -11.76 -4.07 14.88
CA TYR A 323 -10.78 -3.10 15.40
C TYR A 323 -11.42 -2.10 16.36
N ILE A 324 -12.64 -1.64 16.06
CA ILE A 324 -13.48 -0.77 16.91
C ILE A 324 -13.97 -1.53 18.15
N GLU A 325 -14.51 -2.76 18.00
CA GLU A 325 -14.96 -3.59 19.12
C GLU A 325 -13.86 -3.84 20.17
N LYS A 326 -12.61 -3.96 19.70
CA LYS A 326 -11.43 -4.14 20.58
C LYS A 326 -10.93 -2.84 21.21
N GLY A 327 -11.49 -1.68 20.86
CA GLY A 327 -11.05 -0.37 21.36
C GLY A 327 -9.67 0.05 20.82
N TRP A 328 -9.27 -0.46 19.65
CA TRP A 328 -7.96 -0.18 19.05
C TRP A 328 -7.97 0.98 18.06
N MET A 329 -9.16 1.40 17.61
CA MET A 329 -9.30 2.47 16.62
C MET A 329 -9.09 3.84 17.28
N GLU A 330 -7.98 4.48 16.93
CA GLU A 330 -7.79 5.88 17.30
C GLU A 330 -8.71 6.77 16.45
N GLN A 331 -9.31 7.78 17.07
CA GLN A 331 -10.20 8.71 16.39
C GLN A 331 -9.38 9.60 15.45
N PRO A 332 -9.58 9.51 14.12
CA PRO A 332 -8.97 10.47 13.20
C PRO A 332 -9.49 11.89 13.43
N PRO A 333 -8.73 12.93 13.05
CA PRO A 333 -9.23 14.31 13.10
C PRO A 333 -10.56 14.43 12.36
N HIS A 334 -11.55 15.06 12.99
CA HIS A 334 -12.91 15.17 12.44
C HIS A 334 -13.50 16.58 12.58
N ALA A 335 -14.55 16.85 11.82
CA ALA A 335 -15.29 18.12 11.92
C ALA A 335 -15.94 18.25 13.31
N PRO A 336 -16.11 19.48 13.83
CA PRO A 336 -16.77 19.71 15.12
C PRO A 336 -18.23 19.27 15.09
N GLU A 337 -18.69 18.62 16.17
CA GLU A 337 -20.09 18.26 16.38
C GLU A 337 -20.90 19.50 16.80
N ARG A 338 -21.39 20.25 15.81
CA ARG A 338 -22.05 21.55 16.03
C ARG A 338 -23.24 21.48 16.98
N GLU A 339 -24.00 20.40 16.96
CA GLU A 339 -25.15 20.22 17.86
C GLU A 339 -24.72 20.09 19.33
N LYS A 340 -23.61 19.36 19.59
CA LYS A 340 -23.06 19.29 20.95
C LYS A 340 -22.50 20.64 21.43
N LEU A 341 -21.89 21.43 20.55
CA LEU A 341 -21.40 22.76 20.88
C LEU A 341 -22.53 23.76 21.20
N ALA A 342 -23.69 23.60 20.58
CA ALA A 342 -24.86 24.44 20.82
C ALA A 342 -25.61 24.08 22.12
N SER A 343 -25.34 22.88 22.69
CA SER A 343 -25.98 22.39 23.92
C SER A 343 -25.14 22.62 25.20
N ASN A 344 -23.92 23.15 25.06
CA ASN A 344 -23.06 23.60 26.17
C ASN A 344 -23.14 25.11 26.32
#